data_11ba7043eab4ba6e5c7e432600ef5401
#
_entry.id   11ba7043eab4ba6e5c7e432600ef5401
#
_cell.length_a   1.000
_cell.length_b   1.000
_cell.length_c   1.000
_cell.angle_alpha   90.00
_cell.angle_beta   90.00
_cell.angle_gamma   90.00
#
_symmetry.space_group_name_H-M   'P 1'
#
loop_
_entity.id
_entity.type
_entity.pdbx_description
1 polymer ?
#
loop_
_entity_poly.entity_id
_entity_poly.type
_entity_poly.pdbx_seq_one_letter_code
_entity_poly.pdbx_strand_id
1 'polypeptide(L)'
;MLQVSKARCVCIALPLVLAACTPAASEPFDVVEATILEMQEAMEEGRVTSRDLVEAHLLRIAMYEDQVNAVITVNKHALAEADRLDRERAEGRVRGPLHGIPVALKDNVHTTDIRTTGGAVAFENLIPPYDATLTTNLREAGAVILAKTVMTELANFTAAGMPGNYSAVGGYGLNPYDPRRDPREGRNDGRPILGVGGSSSGIGTAMSFWAGNVGTETSGSILSPANANMLAGIKPTVGRISRWGVIPITGDQDTAGPMTRTVADAAIMMGVLEGSSPDPNDPATTVCSPPPGNDYTAYLNANGLQGARIGIPRAMYYDSVRTPGQDRWSGGLAEEARQAMDEAIQILRDQGATIVDPADIPSVLDPDPAQNLMTAGASSVLFYGMKRDFNVWLSTLGEAAPVNTLTELREWNEEHRRAGSLKYDQLRLDQSDAIDLEADRATYEADRARDLLLNGERGIDAAMAAHDLDALLFPGSGGAGIAARPGYPTVIVPFALIESEYDPPLPAGFDVQPRPFGVSFTGSACSEPRLIELAYAFEQASMRRIAPPGMR
;
A
#
# COMPACT_ATOMS: atom_id res chain seq x y z
N MET A 1 -26.73 -102.59 -8.22
CA MET A 1 -27.51 -101.56 -8.99
C MET A 1 -27.51 -100.29 -8.23
N LEU A 2 -26.60 -99.41 -8.55
CA LEU A 2 -26.51 -98.09 -7.92
C LEU A 2 -26.89 -97.01 -8.97
N GLN A 3 -27.90 -96.26 -8.66
CA GLN A 3 -28.33 -95.11 -9.47
C GLN A 3 -27.49 -93.91 -9.13
N VAL A 4 -26.91 -93.29 -10.16
CA VAL A 4 -26.14 -92.06 -10.05
C VAL A 4 -27.09 -90.86 -10.35
N SER A 5 -27.30 -90.03 -9.36
CA SER A 5 -28.07 -88.80 -9.48
C SER A 5 -27.19 -87.70 -10.06
N LYS A 6 -27.63 -87.07 -11.15
CA LYS A 6 -27.02 -85.85 -11.77
C LYS A 6 -27.48 -84.60 -11.05
N ALA A 7 -26.55 -83.93 -10.32
CA ALA A 7 -26.77 -82.58 -9.82
C ALA A 7 -26.52 -81.53 -10.93
N ARG A 8 -27.49 -80.66 -11.22
CA ARG A 8 -27.36 -79.48 -12.10
C ARG A 8 -26.87 -78.31 -11.26
N CYS A 9 -25.69 -77.85 -11.54
CA CYS A 9 -25.24 -76.54 -11.05
C CYS A 9 -25.93 -75.38 -11.85
N VAL A 10 -26.69 -74.60 -11.15
CA VAL A 10 -27.23 -73.34 -11.68
C VAL A 10 -26.26 -72.20 -11.31
N CYS A 11 -25.54 -71.65 -12.30
CA CYS A 11 -24.74 -70.46 -12.13
C CYS A 11 -25.66 -69.24 -12.15
N ILE A 12 -25.82 -68.58 -11.01
CA ILE A 12 -26.47 -67.27 -10.91
C ILE A 12 -25.41 -66.25 -11.18
N ALA A 13 -25.50 -65.55 -12.34
CA ALA A 13 -24.69 -64.39 -12.66
C ALA A 13 -25.28 -63.18 -11.93
N LEU A 14 -24.55 -62.64 -10.94
CA LEU A 14 -24.88 -61.38 -10.29
C LEU A 14 -24.36 -60.25 -11.17
N PRO A 15 -25.18 -59.24 -11.60
CA PRO A 15 -24.68 -58.10 -12.30
C PRO A 15 -23.92 -57.20 -11.31
N LEU A 16 -22.63 -56.95 -11.56
CA LEU A 16 -21.84 -55.91 -10.90
C LEU A 16 -22.36 -54.53 -11.37
N VAL A 17 -23.13 -53.86 -10.54
CA VAL A 17 -23.47 -52.44 -10.76
C VAL A 17 -22.25 -51.64 -10.35
N LEU A 18 -21.46 -51.19 -11.32
CA LEU A 18 -20.47 -50.14 -11.14
C LEU A 18 -21.25 -48.82 -10.88
N ALA A 19 -21.37 -48.46 -9.62
CA ALA A 19 -21.76 -47.09 -9.26
C ALA A 19 -20.60 -46.17 -9.69
N ALA A 20 -20.81 -45.43 -10.80
CA ALA A 20 -19.96 -44.31 -11.13
C ALA A 20 -20.14 -43.26 -10.02
N CYS A 21 -19.16 -43.14 -9.12
CA CYS A 21 -19.06 -41.96 -8.27
C CYS A 21 -18.81 -40.78 -9.22
N THR A 22 -19.84 -40.01 -9.55
CA THR A 22 -19.66 -38.63 -10.03
C THR A 22 -18.99 -37.90 -8.88
N PRO A 23 -17.79 -37.30 -9.08
CA PRO A 23 -17.22 -36.43 -8.07
C PRO A 23 -18.27 -35.35 -7.81
N ALA A 24 -18.60 -35.11 -6.53
CA ALA A 24 -19.36 -33.95 -6.14
C ALA A 24 -18.63 -32.75 -6.73
N ALA A 25 -19.34 -31.89 -7.47
CA ALA A 25 -18.77 -30.66 -7.93
C ALA A 25 -18.21 -29.94 -6.69
N SER A 26 -16.89 -29.75 -6.64
CA SER A 26 -16.26 -28.98 -5.56
C SER A 26 -16.89 -27.60 -5.60
N GLU A 27 -17.23 -27.06 -4.43
CA GLU A 27 -17.69 -25.65 -4.36
C GLU A 27 -16.61 -24.77 -5.03
N PRO A 28 -17.02 -23.75 -5.80
CA PRO A 28 -16.09 -22.82 -6.41
C PRO A 28 -15.19 -22.19 -5.32
N PHE A 29 -13.90 -22.03 -5.60
CA PHE A 29 -12.99 -21.35 -4.69
C PHE A 29 -13.44 -19.89 -4.51
N ASP A 30 -13.65 -19.47 -3.24
CA ASP A 30 -14.04 -18.11 -2.93
C ASP A 30 -12.78 -17.22 -2.79
N VAL A 31 -12.65 -16.22 -3.67
CA VAL A 31 -11.55 -15.25 -3.65
C VAL A 31 -11.75 -14.14 -2.61
N VAL A 32 -12.92 -14.08 -1.94
CA VAL A 32 -13.20 -13.07 -0.90
C VAL A 32 -12.33 -13.34 0.31
N GLU A 33 -11.51 -12.36 0.68
CA GLU A 33 -10.52 -12.45 1.78
C GLU A 33 -9.46 -13.56 1.61
N ALA A 34 -9.44 -14.30 0.49
CA ALA A 34 -8.44 -15.33 0.26
C ALA A 34 -7.02 -14.74 0.19
N THR A 35 -6.09 -15.39 0.88
CA THR A 35 -4.67 -15.03 0.90
C THR A 35 -3.94 -15.56 -0.35
N ILE A 36 -2.75 -15.02 -0.63
CA ILE A 36 -1.89 -15.52 -1.70
C ILE A 36 -1.55 -17.00 -1.48
N LEU A 37 -1.28 -17.38 -0.23
CA LEU A 37 -0.95 -18.78 0.12
C LEU A 37 -2.14 -19.70 -0.15
N GLU A 38 -3.36 -19.36 0.27
CA GLU A 38 -4.57 -20.14 0.00
C GLU A 38 -4.86 -20.29 -1.49
N MET A 39 -4.63 -19.23 -2.28
CA MET A 39 -4.75 -19.30 -3.74
C MET A 39 -3.71 -20.24 -4.35
N GLN A 40 -2.45 -20.20 -3.88
CA GLN A 40 -1.39 -21.12 -4.34
C GLN A 40 -1.71 -22.56 -3.98
N GLU A 41 -2.12 -22.82 -2.75
CA GLU A 41 -2.53 -24.16 -2.30
C GLU A 41 -3.70 -24.72 -3.15
N ALA A 42 -4.71 -23.88 -3.41
CA ALA A 42 -5.83 -24.25 -4.26
C ALA A 42 -5.42 -24.58 -5.70
N MET A 43 -4.43 -23.86 -6.26
CA MET A 43 -3.88 -24.17 -7.59
C MET A 43 -3.00 -25.43 -7.58
N GLU A 44 -2.24 -25.69 -6.51
CA GLU A 44 -1.42 -26.91 -6.36
C GLU A 44 -2.29 -28.15 -6.23
N GLU A 45 -3.41 -28.05 -5.52
CA GLU A 45 -4.41 -29.12 -5.38
C GLU A 45 -5.30 -29.28 -6.64
N GLY A 46 -5.18 -28.40 -7.63
CA GLY A 46 -5.99 -28.42 -8.84
C GLY A 46 -7.46 -28.04 -8.62
N ARG A 47 -7.78 -27.37 -7.50
CA ARG A 47 -9.14 -26.86 -7.21
C ARG A 47 -9.50 -25.64 -8.05
N VAL A 48 -8.50 -24.85 -8.42
CA VAL A 48 -8.62 -23.66 -9.28
C VAL A 48 -7.42 -23.55 -10.20
N THR A 49 -7.57 -22.79 -11.28
CA THR A 49 -6.50 -22.34 -12.17
C THR A 49 -6.23 -20.86 -11.96
N SER A 50 -5.12 -20.36 -12.48
CA SER A 50 -4.86 -18.91 -12.54
C SER A 50 -5.97 -18.19 -13.32
N ARG A 51 -6.47 -18.80 -14.40
CA ARG A 51 -7.59 -18.27 -15.16
C ARG A 51 -8.84 -18.13 -14.30
N ASP A 52 -9.20 -19.15 -13.50
CA ASP A 52 -10.36 -19.11 -12.62
C ASP A 52 -10.24 -17.99 -11.59
N LEU A 53 -9.05 -17.79 -11.00
CA LEU A 53 -8.78 -16.69 -10.07
C LEU A 53 -8.96 -15.33 -10.75
N VAL A 54 -8.40 -15.14 -11.95
CA VAL A 54 -8.55 -13.89 -12.71
C VAL A 54 -10.02 -13.63 -13.07
N GLU A 55 -10.76 -14.65 -13.52
CA GLU A 55 -12.19 -14.52 -13.82
C GLU A 55 -13.01 -14.14 -12.58
N ALA A 56 -12.75 -14.78 -11.42
CA ALA A 56 -13.42 -14.46 -10.17
C ALA A 56 -13.18 -13.00 -9.72
N HIS A 57 -11.93 -12.53 -9.80
CA HIS A 57 -11.60 -11.14 -9.48
C HIS A 57 -12.19 -10.14 -10.47
N LEU A 58 -12.19 -10.45 -11.78
CA LEU A 58 -12.86 -9.61 -12.80
C LEU A 58 -14.36 -9.53 -12.56
N LEU A 59 -14.99 -10.63 -12.15
CA LEU A 59 -16.40 -10.65 -11.80
C LEU A 59 -16.68 -9.74 -10.60
N ARG A 60 -15.83 -9.75 -9.57
CA ARG A 60 -15.96 -8.85 -8.42
C ARG A 60 -15.82 -7.38 -8.83
N ILE A 61 -14.87 -7.05 -9.69
CA ILE A 61 -14.76 -5.70 -10.27
C ILE A 61 -16.07 -5.33 -10.98
N ALA A 62 -16.58 -6.20 -11.84
CA ALA A 62 -17.82 -5.93 -12.58
C ALA A 62 -19.07 -5.75 -11.67
N MET A 63 -19.07 -6.37 -10.49
CA MET A 63 -20.21 -6.31 -9.55
C MET A 63 -20.16 -5.07 -8.63
N TYR A 64 -18.98 -4.57 -8.31
CA TYR A 64 -18.84 -3.59 -7.21
C TYR A 64 -18.08 -2.31 -7.58
N GLU A 65 -17.45 -2.23 -8.76
CA GLU A 65 -16.63 -1.07 -9.14
C GLU A 65 -17.41 0.25 -9.18
N ASP A 66 -18.67 0.21 -9.63
CA ASP A 66 -19.56 1.37 -9.67
C ASP A 66 -19.89 1.96 -8.29
N GLN A 67 -19.72 1.17 -7.23
CA GLN A 67 -19.94 1.59 -5.84
C GLN A 67 -18.72 2.27 -5.22
N VAL A 68 -17.51 1.92 -5.67
CA VAL A 68 -16.26 2.32 -4.98
C VAL A 68 -15.25 3.03 -5.86
N ASN A 69 -15.30 2.87 -7.18
CA ASN A 69 -14.40 3.49 -8.15
C ASN A 69 -12.91 3.28 -7.78
N ALA A 70 -12.48 2.01 -7.79
CA ALA A 70 -11.13 1.60 -7.42
C ALA A 70 -10.15 1.51 -8.60
N VAL A 71 -10.67 1.44 -9.85
CA VAL A 71 -9.93 1.05 -11.05
C VAL A 71 -9.89 2.19 -12.08
N ILE A 72 -8.71 2.53 -12.57
CA ILE A 72 -8.55 3.40 -13.75
C ILE A 72 -8.56 2.59 -15.04
N THR A 73 -7.87 1.43 -15.05
CA THR A 73 -7.78 0.59 -16.25
C THR A 73 -7.68 -0.88 -15.86
N VAL A 74 -8.53 -1.72 -16.44
CA VAL A 74 -8.42 -3.18 -16.36
C VAL A 74 -7.52 -3.69 -17.48
N ASN A 75 -6.64 -4.65 -17.17
CA ASN A 75 -5.78 -5.28 -18.17
C ASN A 75 -6.61 -6.22 -19.08
N LYS A 76 -6.77 -5.84 -20.33
CA LYS A 76 -7.46 -6.63 -21.35
C LYS A 76 -6.78 -7.96 -21.69
N HIS A 77 -5.51 -8.14 -21.28
CA HIS A 77 -4.71 -9.32 -21.56
C HIS A 77 -4.63 -10.30 -20.38
N ALA A 78 -5.20 -9.95 -19.21
CA ALA A 78 -5.07 -10.72 -17.96
C ALA A 78 -5.47 -12.20 -18.10
N LEU A 79 -6.56 -12.50 -18.81
CA LEU A 79 -6.99 -13.89 -19.06
C LEU A 79 -6.00 -14.68 -19.92
N ALA A 80 -5.44 -14.05 -20.96
CA ALA A 80 -4.45 -14.71 -21.80
C ALA A 80 -3.11 -14.94 -21.08
N GLU A 81 -2.75 -14.02 -20.17
CA GLU A 81 -1.60 -14.18 -19.27
C GLU A 81 -1.82 -15.34 -18.29
N ALA A 82 -2.99 -15.42 -17.68
CA ALA A 82 -3.38 -16.51 -16.81
C ALA A 82 -3.33 -17.88 -17.52
N ASP A 83 -3.92 -17.98 -18.73
CA ASP A 83 -3.85 -19.20 -19.55
C ASP A 83 -2.41 -19.65 -19.84
N ARG A 84 -1.47 -18.71 -20.02
CA ARG A 84 -0.06 -19.00 -20.23
C ARG A 84 0.58 -19.55 -18.95
N LEU A 85 0.29 -18.95 -17.83
CA LEU A 85 0.81 -19.37 -16.53
C LEU A 85 0.25 -20.73 -16.10
N ASP A 86 -1.02 -21.03 -16.39
CA ASP A 86 -1.61 -22.36 -16.17
C ASP A 86 -0.91 -23.44 -17.00
N ARG A 87 -0.55 -23.16 -18.27
CA ARG A 87 0.27 -24.08 -19.07
C ARG A 87 1.67 -24.27 -18.48
N GLU A 88 2.32 -23.21 -18.03
CA GLU A 88 3.63 -23.31 -17.36
C GLU A 88 3.55 -24.16 -16.09
N ARG A 89 2.51 -23.97 -15.27
CA ARG A 89 2.27 -24.80 -14.07
C ARG A 89 2.04 -26.28 -14.43
N ALA A 90 1.24 -26.55 -15.45
CA ALA A 90 1.00 -27.91 -15.93
C ALA A 90 2.26 -28.61 -16.45
N GLU A 91 3.25 -27.84 -16.91
CA GLU A 91 4.56 -28.32 -17.33
C GLU A 91 5.60 -28.36 -16.19
N GLY A 92 5.18 -28.11 -14.95
CA GLY A 92 6.02 -28.10 -13.75
C GLY A 92 6.89 -26.85 -13.58
N ARG A 93 6.61 -25.78 -14.32
CA ARG A 93 7.34 -24.50 -14.27
C ARG A 93 6.59 -23.45 -13.45
N VAL A 94 6.62 -23.59 -12.13
CA VAL A 94 6.11 -22.56 -11.20
C VAL A 94 7.24 -21.58 -10.88
N ARG A 95 7.01 -20.29 -11.13
CA ARG A 95 8.04 -19.23 -11.04
C ARG A 95 8.29 -18.75 -9.61
N GLY A 96 7.33 -18.94 -8.71
CA GLY A 96 7.40 -18.48 -7.32
C GLY A 96 6.01 -18.28 -6.71
N PRO A 97 5.93 -17.69 -5.52
CA PRO A 97 4.68 -17.58 -4.75
C PRO A 97 3.63 -16.64 -5.41
N LEU A 98 4.01 -15.82 -6.38
CA LEU A 98 3.06 -14.99 -7.15
C LEU A 98 2.68 -15.60 -8.51
N HIS A 99 3.12 -16.81 -8.84
CA HIS A 99 2.81 -17.43 -10.12
C HIS A 99 1.30 -17.68 -10.30
N GLY A 100 0.69 -16.92 -11.21
CA GLY A 100 -0.75 -17.00 -11.49
C GLY A 100 -1.63 -16.14 -10.58
N ILE A 101 -1.04 -15.36 -9.65
CA ILE A 101 -1.77 -14.54 -8.69
C ILE A 101 -2.10 -13.16 -9.31
N PRO A 102 -3.40 -12.73 -9.29
CA PRO A 102 -3.79 -11.42 -9.75
C PRO A 102 -3.40 -10.32 -8.75
N VAL A 103 -2.66 -9.31 -9.22
CA VAL A 103 -2.26 -8.12 -8.46
C VAL A 103 -2.58 -6.85 -9.22
N ALA A 104 -2.62 -5.71 -8.52
CA ALA A 104 -2.81 -4.41 -9.15
C ALA A 104 -1.64 -3.46 -8.89
N LEU A 105 -1.50 -2.45 -9.74
CA LEU A 105 -0.48 -1.41 -9.62
C LEU A 105 -1.13 -0.04 -9.49
N LYS A 106 -0.60 0.80 -8.62
CA LYS A 106 -0.93 2.23 -8.63
C LYS A 106 -0.64 2.81 -10.02
N ASP A 107 -1.49 3.71 -10.47
CA ASP A 107 -1.43 4.20 -11.85
C ASP A 107 -0.28 5.18 -12.15
N ASN A 108 0.70 5.29 -11.26
CA ASN A 108 1.98 5.94 -11.52
C ASN A 108 3.15 4.96 -11.77
N VAL A 109 2.89 3.65 -11.81
CA VAL A 109 3.88 2.61 -12.08
C VAL A 109 3.80 2.19 -13.54
N HIS A 110 4.90 2.25 -14.27
CA HIS A 110 4.98 1.96 -15.70
C HIS A 110 4.64 0.52 -16.05
N THR A 111 3.86 0.38 -17.11
CA THR A 111 3.57 -0.87 -17.83
C THR A 111 3.57 -0.59 -19.33
N THR A 112 4.17 -1.46 -20.14
CA THR A 112 4.28 -1.28 -21.60
C THR A 112 3.02 -1.66 -22.37
N ASP A 113 2.03 -2.24 -21.72
CA ASP A 113 0.79 -2.79 -22.31
C ASP A 113 -0.49 -2.20 -21.74
N ILE A 114 -0.40 -1.47 -20.61
CA ILE A 114 -1.50 -0.78 -19.96
C ILE A 114 -1.08 0.68 -19.77
N ARG A 115 -1.96 1.63 -20.06
CA ARG A 115 -1.67 3.06 -19.85
C ARG A 115 -1.26 3.36 -18.41
N THR A 116 -0.40 4.36 -18.26
CA THR A 116 0.06 4.88 -16.96
C THR A 116 -0.18 6.38 -16.95
N THR A 117 -1.21 6.83 -16.23
CA THR A 117 -1.67 8.21 -16.34
C THR A 117 -1.24 9.12 -15.18
N GLY A 118 -0.81 8.53 -14.04
CA GLY A 118 -0.62 9.31 -12.81
C GLY A 118 -1.89 10.02 -12.35
N GLY A 119 -3.06 9.68 -12.92
CA GLY A 119 -4.33 10.36 -12.71
C GLY A 119 -4.49 11.69 -13.46
N ALA A 120 -3.48 12.16 -14.20
CA ALA A 120 -3.47 13.43 -14.91
C ALA A 120 -3.94 13.28 -16.37
N VAL A 121 -4.82 14.18 -16.82
CA VAL A 121 -5.39 14.15 -18.19
C VAL A 121 -4.31 14.27 -19.26
N ALA A 122 -3.25 15.00 -19.01
CA ALA A 122 -2.12 15.12 -19.95
C ALA A 122 -1.49 13.75 -20.31
N PHE A 123 -1.56 12.79 -19.40
CA PHE A 123 -1.02 11.44 -19.55
C PHE A 123 -2.11 10.38 -19.81
N GLU A 124 -3.36 10.77 -20.07
CA GLU A 124 -4.49 9.83 -20.19
C GLU A 124 -4.24 8.69 -21.18
N ASN A 125 -3.49 8.94 -22.24
CA ASN A 125 -3.19 7.96 -23.28
C ASN A 125 -1.73 7.47 -23.24
N LEU A 126 -0.96 7.78 -22.20
CA LEU A 126 0.45 7.41 -22.13
C LEU A 126 0.60 5.90 -21.95
N ILE A 127 1.21 5.26 -22.92
CA ILE A 127 1.80 3.91 -22.81
C ILE A 127 3.31 4.11 -22.69
N PRO A 128 3.90 3.85 -21.51
CA PRO A 128 5.34 4.02 -21.31
C PRO A 128 6.16 3.11 -22.23
N PRO A 129 7.35 3.53 -22.70
CA PRO A 129 8.18 2.73 -23.60
C PRO A 129 8.90 1.57 -22.90
N TYR A 130 8.83 1.48 -21.56
CA TYR A 130 9.43 0.42 -20.75
C TYR A 130 8.58 0.15 -19.50
N ASP A 131 8.63 -1.09 -19.00
CA ASP A 131 8.07 -1.46 -17.70
C ASP A 131 8.92 -0.87 -16.57
N ALA A 132 8.30 -0.51 -15.46
CA ALA A 132 9.06 -0.26 -14.23
C ALA A 132 9.82 -1.52 -13.81
N THR A 133 10.97 -1.36 -13.15
CA THR A 133 11.74 -2.51 -12.66
C THR A 133 10.89 -3.42 -11.77
N LEU A 134 10.10 -2.84 -10.87
CA LEU A 134 9.18 -3.61 -10.02
C LEU A 134 8.07 -4.33 -10.84
N THR A 135 7.64 -3.77 -11.98
CA THR A 135 6.69 -4.40 -12.90
C THR A 135 7.33 -5.62 -13.57
N THR A 136 8.58 -5.47 -14.02
CA THR A 136 9.37 -6.58 -14.58
C THR A 136 9.54 -7.70 -13.55
N ASN A 137 9.91 -7.38 -12.31
CA ASN A 137 10.04 -8.36 -11.22
C ASN A 137 8.73 -9.13 -10.96
N LEU A 138 7.59 -8.45 -10.94
CA LEU A 138 6.27 -9.08 -10.78
C LEU A 138 5.96 -10.03 -11.96
N ARG A 139 6.19 -9.61 -13.20
CA ARG A 139 5.96 -10.44 -14.39
C ARG A 139 6.89 -11.67 -14.42
N GLU A 140 8.15 -11.50 -14.05
CA GLU A 140 9.12 -12.59 -13.94
C GLU A 140 8.73 -13.60 -12.85
N ALA A 141 8.16 -13.13 -11.72
CA ALA A 141 7.60 -13.98 -10.69
C ALA A 141 6.26 -14.64 -11.08
N GLY A 142 5.71 -14.30 -12.26
CA GLY A 142 4.47 -14.87 -12.77
C GLY A 142 3.20 -14.24 -12.20
N ALA A 143 3.26 -13.04 -11.60
CA ALA A 143 2.07 -12.32 -11.22
C ALA A 143 1.27 -11.87 -12.45
N VAL A 144 -0.05 -11.90 -12.37
CA VAL A 144 -0.95 -11.31 -13.38
C VAL A 144 -1.28 -9.88 -12.98
N ILE A 145 -0.80 -8.90 -13.74
CA ILE A 145 -1.17 -7.50 -13.48
C ILE A 145 -2.59 -7.29 -13.99
N LEU A 146 -3.56 -7.25 -13.05
CA LEU A 146 -4.97 -7.22 -13.37
C LEU A 146 -5.50 -5.82 -13.69
N ALA A 147 -4.98 -4.80 -12.99
CA ALA A 147 -5.50 -3.44 -13.11
C ALA A 147 -4.47 -2.37 -12.73
N LYS A 148 -4.75 -1.12 -13.20
CA LYS A 148 -4.18 0.11 -12.66
C LYS A 148 -5.21 0.76 -11.73
N THR A 149 -4.80 1.07 -10.49
CA THR A 149 -5.72 1.56 -9.46
C THR A 149 -5.91 3.06 -9.53
N VAL A 150 -7.10 3.55 -9.12
CA VAL A 150 -7.33 4.97 -8.87
C VAL A 150 -6.29 5.51 -7.89
N MET A 151 -5.94 6.78 -8.03
CA MET A 151 -4.97 7.45 -7.17
C MET A 151 -5.26 8.95 -7.06
N THR A 152 -4.69 9.61 -6.09
CA THR A 152 -4.67 11.08 -6.11
C THR A 152 -3.70 11.55 -7.19
N GLU A 153 -4.15 12.48 -8.01
CA GLU A 153 -3.42 12.98 -9.18
C GLU A 153 -1.98 13.38 -8.83
N LEU A 154 -1.03 12.87 -9.65
CA LEU A 154 0.42 13.01 -9.46
C LEU A 154 0.85 12.79 -8.00
N ALA A 155 0.34 11.69 -7.40
CA ALA A 155 0.63 11.30 -6.02
C ALA A 155 0.28 12.38 -4.98
N ASN A 156 -0.79 13.17 -5.21
CA ASN A 156 -1.22 14.32 -4.40
C ASN A 156 -0.27 15.52 -4.50
N PHE A 157 0.45 15.67 -5.62
CA PHE A 157 1.39 16.77 -5.79
C PHE A 157 0.99 17.76 -6.89
N THR A 158 -0.26 17.69 -7.42
CA THR A 158 -0.83 18.69 -8.33
C THR A 158 -1.31 19.92 -7.58
N ALA A 159 -2.17 19.77 -6.57
CA ALA A 159 -2.86 20.86 -5.90
C ALA A 159 -2.85 20.75 -4.38
N ALA A 160 -3.04 21.85 -3.69
CA ALA A 160 -3.31 21.86 -2.26
C ALA A 160 -4.80 21.56 -2.00
N GLY A 161 -5.10 20.77 -0.95
CA GLY A 161 -6.48 20.48 -0.52
C GLY A 161 -7.27 19.51 -1.43
N MET A 162 -6.61 18.87 -2.38
CA MET A 162 -7.20 17.80 -3.19
C MET A 162 -7.55 16.61 -2.29
N PRO A 163 -8.78 16.05 -2.39
CA PRO A 163 -9.15 14.85 -1.65
C PRO A 163 -8.30 13.63 -2.05
N GLY A 164 -7.95 12.80 -1.07
CA GLY A 164 -7.26 11.54 -1.35
C GLY A 164 -8.07 10.67 -2.32
N ASN A 165 -7.37 10.01 -3.24
CA ASN A 165 -7.93 9.22 -4.34
C ASN A 165 -8.86 9.99 -5.30
N TYR A 166 -8.67 11.31 -5.42
CA TYR A 166 -9.23 12.07 -6.53
C TYR A 166 -8.18 12.29 -7.61
N SER A 167 -8.57 12.12 -8.85
CA SER A 167 -7.79 12.53 -10.01
C SER A 167 -8.70 12.94 -11.17
N ALA A 168 -8.19 13.75 -12.09
CA ALA A 168 -8.96 14.19 -13.24
C ALA A 168 -9.34 13.02 -14.18
N VAL A 169 -8.49 11.99 -14.27
CA VAL A 169 -8.76 10.78 -15.07
C VAL A 169 -9.66 9.79 -14.34
N GLY A 170 -9.42 9.55 -13.04
CA GLY A 170 -10.09 8.49 -12.29
C GLY A 170 -11.34 8.94 -11.52
N GLY A 171 -11.55 10.25 -11.34
CA GLY A 171 -12.60 10.75 -10.45
C GLY A 171 -12.28 10.50 -8.97
N TYR A 172 -13.32 10.29 -8.15
CA TYR A 172 -13.17 10.02 -6.72
C TYR A 172 -13.23 8.52 -6.43
N GLY A 173 -12.19 7.96 -5.83
CA GLY A 173 -12.30 6.68 -5.13
C GLY A 173 -13.13 6.84 -3.86
N LEU A 174 -13.97 5.87 -3.54
CA LEU A 174 -14.86 5.86 -2.38
C LEU A 174 -14.42 4.80 -1.38
N ASN A 175 -14.49 5.13 -0.09
CA ASN A 175 -14.06 4.20 0.94
C ASN A 175 -15.04 3.02 1.06
N PRO A 176 -14.61 1.75 0.95
CA PRO A 176 -15.51 0.60 0.95
C PRO A 176 -16.19 0.36 2.31
N TYR A 177 -15.73 0.99 3.40
CA TYR A 177 -16.38 0.93 4.70
C TYR A 177 -17.56 1.90 4.82
N ASP A 178 -17.55 3.00 4.06
CA ASP A 178 -18.70 3.87 3.83
C ASP A 178 -18.55 4.55 2.45
N PRO A 179 -19.10 4.00 1.37
CA PRO A 179 -18.91 4.52 0.01
C PRO A 179 -19.77 5.75 -0.29
N ARG A 180 -20.50 6.26 0.70
CA ARG A 180 -21.34 7.45 0.52
C ARG A 180 -20.49 8.71 0.38
N ARG A 181 -21.06 9.68 -0.31
CA ARG A 181 -20.42 10.99 -0.51
C ARG A 181 -20.69 11.92 0.65
N ASP A 182 -19.75 12.86 0.89
CA ASP A 182 -19.87 13.85 1.95
C ASP A 182 -21.02 14.85 1.63
N PRO A 183 -22.07 14.91 2.47
CA PRO A 183 -23.22 15.78 2.21
C PRO A 183 -23.02 17.21 2.72
N ARG A 184 -21.93 17.51 3.43
CA ARG A 184 -21.71 18.81 4.09
C ARG A 184 -21.47 19.90 3.07
N GLU A 185 -21.98 21.10 3.33
CA GLU A 185 -21.74 22.28 2.51
C GLU A 185 -20.22 22.58 2.37
N GLY A 186 -19.78 22.90 1.16
CA GLY A 186 -18.37 23.09 0.83
C GLY A 186 -17.55 21.79 0.71
N ARG A 187 -18.16 20.62 1.01
CA ARG A 187 -17.56 19.29 0.81
C ARG A 187 -18.37 18.39 -0.11
N ASN A 188 -19.52 18.82 -0.56
CA ASN A 188 -20.44 18.08 -1.44
C ASN A 188 -20.04 18.13 -2.93
N ASP A 189 -18.75 18.17 -3.22
CA ASP A 189 -18.17 18.18 -4.56
C ASP A 189 -18.01 16.77 -5.19
N GLY A 190 -18.48 15.75 -4.47
CA GLY A 190 -18.42 14.35 -4.86
C GLY A 190 -17.42 13.50 -4.07
N ARG A 191 -16.64 14.11 -3.16
CA ARG A 191 -15.70 13.40 -2.30
C ARG A 191 -16.40 12.40 -1.36
N PRO A 192 -15.71 11.32 -0.94
CA PRO A 192 -16.25 10.38 0.03
C PRO A 192 -16.42 11.02 1.41
N ILE A 193 -17.38 10.51 2.20
CA ILE A 193 -17.54 10.89 3.62
C ILE A 193 -16.41 10.32 4.46
N LEU A 194 -16.04 9.06 4.30
CA LEU A 194 -14.82 8.49 4.85
C LEU A 194 -13.66 8.70 3.88
N GLY A 195 -12.58 9.30 4.35
CA GLY A 195 -11.34 9.41 3.57
C GLY A 195 -10.79 8.03 3.23
N VAL A 196 -10.21 7.90 2.04
CA VAL A 196 -9.59 6.66 1.54
C VAL A 196 -8.10 6.57 1.85
N GLY A 197 -7.58 7.52 2.60
CA GLY A 197 -6.16 7.61 2.95
C GLY A 197 -5.38 8.50 1.99
N GLY A 198 -4.10 8.20 1.79
CA GLY A 198 -3.17 8.97 0.97
C GLY A 198 -3.39 8.85 -0.54
N SER A 199 -2.31 8.95 -1.32
CA SER A 199 -2.45 8.98 -2.78
C SER A 199 -2.48 7.62 -3.45
N SER A 200 -2.11 6.52 -2.79
CA SER A 200 -2.35 5.17 -3.31
C SER A 200 -3.75 4.71 -2.94
N SER A 201 -4.29 3.72 -3.65
CA SER A 201 -5.62 3.17 -3.36
C SER A 201 -5.52 1.80 -2.68
N GLY A 202 -6.08 1.69 -1.48
CA GLY A 202 -6.32 0.40 -0.81
C GLY A 202 -7.69 -0.21 -1.14
N ILE A 203 -8.55 0.53 -1.82
CA ILE A 203 -9.96 0.20 -2.04
C ILE A 203 -10.14 -1.20 -2.64
N GLY A 204 -9.54 -1.46 -3.80
CA GLY A 204 -9.74 -2.72 -4.51
C GLY A 204 -9.15 -3.93 -3.78
N THR A 205 -8.04 -3.76 -3.02
CA THR A 205 -7.50 -4.83 -2.16
C THR A 205 -8.47 -5.15 -1.01
N ALA A 206 -9.04 -4.11 -0.37
CA ALA A 206 -10.05 -4.30 0.68
C ALA A 206 -11.31 -4.98 0.15
N MET A 207 -11.68 -4.73 -1.13
CA MET A 207 -12.82 -5.31 -1.84
C MET A 207 -12.57 -6.71 -2.41
N SER A 208 -11.37 -7.27 -2.25
CA SER A 208 -10.94 -8.51 -2.91
C SER A 208 -11.10 -8.46 -4.44
N PHE A 209 -10.78 -7.30 -5.07
CA PHE A 209 -10.69 -7.16 -6.52
C PHE A 209 -9.39 -7.75 -7.08
N TRP A 210 -8.45 -8.04 -6.21
CA TRP A 210 -7.14 -8.69 -6.43
C TRP A 210 -6.55 -9.16 -5.11
N ALA A 211 -5.49 -9.95 -5.18
CA ALA A 211 -4.82 -10.48 -3.99
C ALA A 211 -4.12 -9.38 -3.17
N GLY A 212 -3.46 -8.46 -3.85
CA GLY A 212 -2.77 -7.32 -3.27
C GLY A 212 -2.44 -6.28 -4.33
N ASN A 213 -2.07 -5.07 -3.91
CA ASN A 213 -1.63 -4.04 -4.84
C ASN A 213 -0.34 -3.36 -4.41
N VAL A 214 0.37 -2.81 -5.40
CA VAL A 214 1.55 -1.99 -5.19
C VAL A 214 1.14 -0.53 -5.12
N GLY A 215 1.43 0.10 -4.00
CA GLY A 215 1.36 1.55 -3.82
C GLY A 215 2.71 2.22 -3.97
N THR A 216 2.72 3.56 -3.93
CA THR A 216 3.93 4.37 -3.78
C THR A 216 3.73 5.39 -2.67
N GLU A 217 4.79 5.69 -1.95
CA GLU A 217 4.75 6.65 -0.85
C GLU A 217 5.94 7.60 -0.90
N THR A 218 5.63 8.88 -0.77
CA THR A 218 6.60 9.94 -0.49
C THR A 218 6.49 10.38 0.97
N SER A 219 5.24 10.42 1.50
CA SER A 219 4.93 10.70 2.91
C SER A 219 3.48 10.27 3.21
N GLY A 220 3.29 9.04 3.69
CA GLY A 220 1.99 8.50 4.09
C GLY A 220 1.16 7.83 2.99
N SER A 221 1.60 7.77 1.74
CA SER A 221 0.75 7.34 0.62
C SER A 221 0.60 5.82 0.42
N ILE A 222 1.26 4.99 1.24
CA ILE A 222 1.00 3.55 1.43
C ILE A 222 0.34 3.34 2.80
N LEU A 223 0.93 3.91 3.84
CA LEU A 223 0.50 3.70 5.22
C LEU A 223 -0.90 4.26 5.49
N SER A 224 -1.20 5.45 4.97
CA SER A 224 -2.50 6.09 5.18
C SER A 224 -3.65 5.38 4.45
N PRO A 225 -3.54 4.96 3.16
CA PRO A 225 -4.56 4.12 2.54
C PRO A 225 -4.64 2.71 3.14
N ALA A 226 -3.54 2.10 3.57
CA ALA A 226 -3.59 0.84 4.30
C ALA A 226 -4.39 0.99 5.61
N ASN A 227 -4.12 2.06 6.39
CA ASN A 227 -4.89 2.42 7.58
C ASN A 227 -6.39 2.61 7.28
N ALA A 228 -6.72 3.37 6.23
CA ALA A 228 -8.10 3.73 5.90
C ALA A 228 -8.92 2.59 5.26
N ASN A 229 -8.29 1.46 4.90
CA ASN A 229 -8.93 0.33 4.23
C ASN A 229 -8.69 -1.02 4.95
N MET A 230 -8.33 -1.01 6.24
CA MET A 230 -8.07 -2.24 7.03
C MET A 230 -7.08 -3.18 6.33
N LEU A 231 -5.95 -2.65 5.86
CA LEU A 231 -4.93 -3.42 5.17
C LEU A 231 -3.62 -3.46 5.96
N ALA A 232 -2.88 -4.54 5.80
CA ALA A 232 -1.46 -4.57 6.05
C ALA A 232 -0.73 -3.83 4.92
N GLY A 233 0.28 -3.04 5.28
CA GLY A 233 1.08 -2.30 4.32
C GLY A 233 2.53 -2.21 4.74
N ILE A 234 3.45 -2.31 3.78
CA ILE A 234 4.87 -2.08 4.03
C ILE A 234 5.31 -0.87 3.22
N LYS A 235 5.73 0.18 3.92
CA LYS A 235 6.54 1.25 3.34
C LYS A 235 7.99 0.90 3.62
N PRO A 236 8.76 0.42 2.64
CA PRO A 236 10.14 0.01 2.90
C PRO A 236 11.09 1.21 3.01
N THR A 237 12.33 0.94 3.37
CA THR A 237 13.44 1.89 3.25
C THR A 237 13.54 2.40 1.82
N VAL A 238 13.71 3.72 1.65
CA VAL A 238 13.89 4.33 0.33
C VAL A 238 15.09 3.71 -0.37
N GLY A 239 14.87 3.26 -1.61
CA GLY A 239 15.85 2.53 -2.40
C GLY A 239 15.77 1.01 -2.28
N ARG A 240 15.09 0.43 -1.30
CA ARG A 240 14.97 -1.03 -1.21
C ARG A 240 14.20 -1.64 -2.41
N ILE A 241 13.17 -0.95 -2.88
CA ILE A 241 12.50 -1.25 -4.15
C ILE A 241 12.88 -0.17 -5.16
N SER A 242 13.26 -0.56 -6.36
CA SER A 242 13.60 0.38 -7.44
C SER A 242 12.44 1.31 -7.77
N ARG A 243 12.76 2.59 -7.98
CA ARG A 243 11.82 3.63 -8.39
C ARG A 243 11.89 3.90 -9.91
N TRP A 244 12.74 3.18 -10.64
CA TRP A 244 12.81 3.29 -12.09
C TRP A 244 11.48 2.89 -12.74
N GLY A 245 10.93 3.80 -13.55
CA GLY A 245 9.61 3.63 -14.16
C GLY A 245 8.44 3.92 -13.22
N VAL A 246 8.68 4.66 -12.13
CA VAL A 246 7.62 5.23 -11.28
C VAL A 246 7.58 6.73 -11.49
N ILE A 247 6.40 7.30 -11.77
CA ILE A 247 6.22 8.77 -11.86
C ILE A 247 6.58 9.38 -10.50
N PRO A 248 7.61 10.23 -10.40
CA PRO A 248 8.16 10.68 -9.12
C PRO A 248 7.45 11.92 -8.56
N ILE A 249 7.61 12.11 -7.24
CA ILE A 249 7.64 13.43 -6.60
C ILE A 249 9.11 13.78 -6.33
N THR A 250 9.82 12.95 -5.57
CA THR A 250 11.25 13.14 -5.32
C THR A 250 11.96 11.84 -5.00
N GLY A 251 13.12 11.61 -5.60
CA GLY A 251 14.00 10.50 -5.28
C GLY A 251 14.53 10.50 -3.83
N ASP A 252 14.40 11.62 -3.12
CA ASP A 252 14.82 11.75 -1.72
C ASP A 252 13.92 10.98 -0.74
N GLN A 253 12.62 10.76 -1.09
CA GLN A 253 11.63 10.15 -0.19
C GLN A 253 10.75 9.08 -0.85
N ASP A 254 10.67 9.04 -2.19
CA ASP A 254 9.79 8.11 -2.89
C ASP A 254 10.21 6.66 -2.70
N THR A 255 9.22 5.80 -2.46
CA THR A 255 9.37 4.34 -2.45
C THR A 255 8.09 3.68 -2.95
N ALA A 256 8.19 2.47 -3.48
CA ALA A 256 7.04 1.60 -3.72
C ALA A 256 6.90 0.60 -2.57
N GLY A 257 5.73 -0.02 -2.43
CA GLY A 257 5.51 -1.06 -1.44
C GLY A 257 4.14 -1.71 -1.53
N PRO A 258 3.97 -2.92 -0.95
CA PRO A 258 2.74 -3.68 -1.00
C PRO A 258 1.68 -3.18 -0.02
N MET A 259 0.42 -3.30 -0.43
CA MET A 259 -0.77 -3.21 0.42
C MET A 259 -1.61 -4.46 0.20
N THR A 260 -1.85 -5.22 1.25
CA THR A 260 -2.47 -6.55 1.23
C THR A 260 -3.43 -6.72 2.40
N ARG A 261 -4.16 -7.83 2.44
CA ARG A 261 -5.06 -8.13 3.55
C ARG A 261 -4.35 -8.67 4.78
N THR A 262 -3.18 -9.31 4.59
CA THR A 262 -2.36 -9.90 5.67
C THR A 262 -0.90 -9.46 5.60
N VAL A 263 -0.20 -9.49 6.72
CA VAL A 263 1.25 -9.24 6.76
C VAL A 263 2.03 -10.31 5.98
N ALA A 264 1.52 -11.55 5.96
CA ALA A 264 2.15 -12.64 5.19
C ALA A 264 2.15 -12.35 3.68
N ASP A 265 1.01 -11.91 3.13
CA ASP A 265 0.92 -11.53 1.72
C ASP A 265 1.80 -10.31 1.40
N ALA A 266 1.88 -9.34 2.33
CA ALA A 266 2.77 -8.20 2.19
C ALA A 266 4.25 -8.62 2.13
N ALA A 267 4.66 -9.58 2.96
CA ALA A 267 6.01 -10.14 2.99
C ALA A 267 6.34 -10.88 1.67
N ILE A 268 5.41 -11.66 1.14
CA ILE A 268 5.56 -12.33 -0.17
C ILE A 268 5.76 -11.29 -1.28
N MET A 269 4.88 -10.29 -1.35
CA MET A 269 4.99 -9.24 -2.38
C MET A 269 6.26 -8.41 -2.22
N MET A 270 6.68 -8.11 -0.99
CA MET A 270 7.89 -7.34 -0.71
C MET A 270 9.13 -8.00 -1.33
N GLY A 271 9.31 -9.31 -1.16
CA GLY A 271 10.45 -10.05 -1.71
C GLY A 271 10.50 -10.02 -3.24
N VAL A 272 9.34 -10.11 -3.89
CA VAL A 272 9.25 -10.03 -5.35
C VAL A 272 9.53 -8.61 -5.85
N LEU A 273 8.98 -7.59 -5.18
CA LEU A 273 9.14 -6.19 -5.59
C LEU A 273 10.59 -5.71 -5.49
N GLU A 274 11.32 -6.14 -4.45
CA GLU A 274 12.73 -5.78 -4.26
C GLU A 274 13.61 -6.34 -5.39
N GLY A 275 13.30 -7.56 -5.87
CA GLY A 275 14.10 -8.23 -6.89
C GLY A 275 15.42 -8.79 -6.35
N SER A 276 16.13 -9.55 -7.19
CA SER A 276 17.32 -10.32 -6.77
C SER A 276 18.65 -9.55 -6.85
N SER A 277 18.65 -8.33 -7.39
CA SER A 277 19.86 -7.53 -7.58
C SER A 277 19.55 -6.04 -7.62
N PRO A 278 20.52 -5.17 -7.24
CA PRO A 278 20.37 -3.74 -7.39
C PRO A 278 20.07 -3.33 -8.83
N ASP A 279 19.23 -2.30 -8.98
CA ASP A 279 18.88 -1.74 -10.29
C ASP A 279 19.91 -0.69 -10.71
N PRO A 280 20.60 -0.86 -11.86
CA PRO A 280 21.56 0.13 -12.34
C PRO A 280 20.91 1.49 -12.67
N ASN A 281 19.59 1.53 -12.91
CA ASN A 281 18.86 2.77 -13.18
C ASN A 281 18.41 3.48 -11.90
N ASP A 282 18.48 2.82 -10.74
CA ASP A 282 18.22 3.42 -9.42
C ASP A 282 19.34 3.06 -8.43
N PRO A 283 20.41 3.84 -8.37
CA PRO A 283 21.58 3.57 -7.50
C PRO A 283 21.23 3.44 -6.01
N ALA A 284 20.09 4.00 -5.54
CA ALA A 284 19.68 3.84 -4.16
C ALA A 284 19.31 2.40 -3.80
N THR A 285 19.12 1.50 -4.77
CA THR A 285 18.86 0.08 -4.52
C THR A 285 20.04 -0.67 -3.91
N THR A 286 21.17 0.00 -3.71
CA THR A 286 22.34 -0.53 -2.98
C THR A 286 22.33 -0.21 -1.48
N VAL A 287 21.34 0.55 -0.98
CA VAL A 287 21.30 1.05 0.41
C VAL A 287 21.13 -0.06 1.44
N CYS A 288 20.35 -1.09 1.12
CA CYS A 288 20.11 -2.24 1.99
C CYS A 288 20.45 -3.54 1.26
N SER A 289 20.95 -4.52 2.02
CA SER A 289 21.09 -5.89 1.51
C SER A 289 19.77 -6.62 1.70
N PRO A 290 19.24 -7.32 0.68
CA PRO A 290 18.05 -8.15 0.83
C PRO A 290 18.33 -9.35 1.75
N PRO A 291 17.31 -9.94 2.36
CA PRO A 291 17.45 -11.22 3.04
C PRO A 291 17.82 -12.33 2.05
N PRO A 292 18.39 -13.46 2.52
CA PRO A 292 18.74 -14.58 1.65
C PRO A 292 17.56 -15.02 0.78
N GLY A 293 17.75 -15.04 -0.54
CA GLY A 293 16.71 -15.40 -1.52
C GLY A 293 15.57 -14.38 -1.66
N ASN A 294 15.71 -13.17 -1.14
CA ASN A 294 14.64 -12.15 -1.04
C ASN A 294 13.40 -12.67 -0.30
N ASP A 295 13.60 -13.66 0.59
CA ASP A 295 12.51 -14.32 1.28
C ASP A 295 12.19 -13.62 2.61
N TYR A 296 11.23 -12.72 2.59
CA TYR A 296 10.70 -12.09 3.79
C TYR A 296 9.73 -12.99 4.56
N THR A 297 9.27 -14.10 3.98
CA THR A 297 8.40 -15.04 4.70
C THR A 297 9.17 -15.81 5.77
N ALA A 298 10.50 -15.88 5.68
CA ALA A 298 11.36 -16.42 6.72
C ALA A 298 11.24 -15.69 8.07
N TYR A 299 10.69 -14.47 8.08
CA TYR A 299 10.47 -13.65 9.29
C TYR A 299 9.02 -13.71 9.81
N LEU A 300 8.16 -14.54 9.24
CA LEU A 300 6.78 -14.74 9.71
C LEU A 300 6.78 -15.63 10.97
N ASN A 301 7.15 -15.03 12.09
CA ASN A 301 7.27 -15.71 13.39
C ASN A 301 6.15 -15.24 14.33
N ALA A 302 5.18 -16.09 14.62
CA ALA A 302 4.07 -15.77 15.52
C ALA A 302 4.53 -15.46 16.97
N ASN A 303 5.75 -15.86 17.35
CA ASN A 303 6.34 -15.55 18.65
C ASN A 303 7.32 -14.37 18.59
N GLY A 304 7.37 -13.62 17.51
CA GLY A 304 8.33 -12.52 17.27
C GLY A 304 8.25 -11.36 18.28
N LEU A 305 7.15 -11.26 19.04
CA LEU A 305 6.99 -10.29 20.12
C LEU A 305 7.65 -10.71 21.44
N GLN A 306 7.96 -11.99 21.62
CA GLN A 306 8.58 -12.46 22.86
C GLN A 306 9.96 -11.83 23.06
N GLY A 307 10.10 -11.01 24.10
CA GLY A 307 11.32 -10.29 24.43
C GLY A 307 11.59 -9.04 23.56
N ALA A 308 10.74 -8.73 22.59
CA ALA A 308 10.83 -7.51 21.79
C ALA A 308 10.72 -6.26 22.65
N ARG A 309 11.42 -5.19 22.29
CA ARG A 309 11.42 -3.90 22.98
C ARG A 309 10.73 -2.85 22.09
N ILE A 310 9.53 -2.45 22.49
CA ILE A 310 8.68 -1.53 21.73
C ILE A 310 8.56 -0.20 22.44
N GLY A 311 8.96 0.88 21.77
CA GLY A 311 8.88 2.24 22.29
C GLY A 311 7.56 2.94 21.95
N ILE A 312 7.01 3.65 22.93
CA ILE A 312 5.80 4.46 22.74
C ILE A 312 6.21 5.94 22.72
N PRO A 313 6.26 6.60 21.54
CA PRO A 313 6.58 8.02 21.44
C PRO A 313 5.35 8.85 21.81
N ARG A 314 5.17 9.13 23.12
CA ARG A 314 3.99 9.81 23.67
C ARG A 314 3.82 11.21 23.11
N ALA A 315 4.89 12.00 23.19
CA ALA A 315 4.87 13.41 22.81
C ALA A 315 4.46 13.60 21.34
N MET A 316 3.42 14.40 21.07
CA MET A 316 2.85 14.68 19.76
C MET A 316 1.98 13.56 19.16
N TYR A 317 2.37 12.29 19.34
CA TYR A 317 1.69 11.17 18.65
C TYR A 317 0.53 10.58 19.47
N TYR A 318 0.65 10.56 20.78
CA TYR A 318 -0.39 10.10 21.71
C TYR A 318 -0.92 11.25 22.57
N ASP A 319 -0.04 12.11 23.03
CA ASP A 319 -0.35 13.24 23.90
C ASP A 319 -0.05 14.55 23.18
N SER A 320 -0.92 15.54 23.35
CA SER A 320 -0.65 16.88 22.82
C SER A 320 0.55 17.51 23.54
N VAL A 321 1.37 18.22 22.78
CA VAL A 321 2.52 18.96 23.28
C VAL A 321 2.43 20.43 22.93
N ARG A 322 2.99 21.28 23.79
CA ARG A 322 3.07 22.71 23.50
C ARG A 322 4.16 22.96 22.48
N THR A 323 3.82 23.62 21.37
CA THR A 323 4.80 23.98 20.35
C THR A 323 5.78 25.01 20.90
N PRO A 324 7.10 24.79 20.85
CA PRO A 324 8.10 25.73 21.36
C PRO A 324 7.95 27.12 20.77
N GLY A 325 7.98 28.15 21.64
CA GLY A 325 7.85 29.56 21.23
C GLY A 325 6.46 29.99 20.73
N GLN A 326 5.45 29.10 20.79
CA GLN A 326 4.09 29.40 20.35
C GLN A 326 3.07 29.07 21.46
N ASP A 327 1.95 29.78 21.47
CA ASP A 327 0.83 29.46 22.38
C ASP A 327 -0.17 28.52 21.65
N ARG A 328 0.35 27.35 21.25
CA ARG A 328 -0.42 26.34 20.50
C ARG A 328 -0.05 24.94 20.99
N TRP A 329 -1.06 24.11 21.18
CA TRP A 329 -0.92 22.66 21.36
C TRP A 329 -0.96 21.96 20.01
N SER A 330 -0.16 20.92 19.84
CA SER A 330 -0.07 20.11 18.63
C SER A 330 -0.08 18.64 18.95
N GLY A 331 -0.66 17.84 18.07
CA GLY A 331 -0.74 16.38 18.22
C GLY A 331 -1.80 15.91 19.23
N GLY A 332 -1.62 14.69 19.70
CA GLY A 332 -2.55 13.98 20.59
C GLY A 332 -3.58 13.15 19.84
N LEU A 333 -4.12 12.16 20.51
CA LEU A 333 -5.16 11.26 19.99
C LEU A 333 -6.54 11.67 20.48
N ALA A 334 -7.54 11.51 19.62
CA ALA A 334 -8.93 11.43 20.05
C ALA A 334 -9.14 10.20 20.96
N GLU A 335 -10.19 10.23 21.79
CA GLU A 335 -10.40 9.24 22.83
C GLU A 335 -10.54 7.81 22.27
N GLU A 336 -11.27 7.63 21.16
CA GLU A 336 -11.47 6.30 20.54
C GLU A 336 -10.16 5.72 19.98
N ALA A 337 -9.31 6.57 19.40
CA ALA A 337 -7.99 6.15 18.93
C ALA A 337 -7.05 5.84 20.12
N ARG A 338 -7.18 6.57 21.25
CA ARG A 338 -6.43 6.30 22.48
C ARG A 338 -6.80 4.94 23.04
N GLN A 339 -8.08 4.62 23.15
CA GLN A 339 -8.57 3.33 23.64
C GLN A 339 -8.08 2.18 22.76
N ALA A 340 -8.12 2.33 21.43
CA ALA A 340 -7.60 1.34 20.50
C ALA A 340 -6.09 1.13 20.70
N MET A 341 -5.31 2.20 20.90
CA MET A 341 -3.87 2.08 21.14
C MET A 341 -3.55 1.46 22.50
N ASP A 342 -4.30 1.77 23.54
CA ASP A 342 -4.13 1.16 24.87
C ASP A 342 -4.39 -0.36 24.82
N GLU A 343 -5.41 -0.80 24.06
CA GLU A 343 -5.67 -2.21 23.79
C GLU A 343 -4.51 -2.86 23.00
N ALA A 344 -4.01 -2.21 21.93
CA ALA A 344 -2.88 -2.69 21.16
C ALA A 344 -1.62 -2.86 22.02
N ILE A 345 -1.31 -1.88 22.86
CA ILE A 345 -0.17 -1.92 23.81
C ILE A 345 -0.35 -3.08 24.80
N GLN A 346 -1.58 -3.34 25.27
CA GLN A 346 -1.83 -4.46 26.16
C GLN A 346 -1.61 -5.81 25.48
N ILE A 347 -2.06 -5.98 24.22
CA ILE A 347 -1.78 -7.20 23.43
C ILE A 347 -0.27 -7.43 23.29
N LEU A 348 0.50 -6.39 23.00
CA LEU A 348 1.97 -6.48 22.92
C LEU A 348 2.59 -6.98 24.23
N ARG A 349 2.14 -6.45 25.38
CA ARG A 349 2.59 -6.92 26.71
C ARG A 349 2.23 -8.39 26.95
N ASP A 350 1.00 -8.77 26.62
CA ASP A 350 0.50 -10.14 26.82
C ASP A 350 1.26 -11.16 25.96
N GLN A 351 1.80 -10.72 24.80
CA GLN A 351 2.67 -11.51 23.93
C GLN A 351 4.16 -11.47 24.34
N GLY A 352 4.50 -10.87 25.47
CA GLY A 352 5.83 -10.88 26.05
C GLY A 352 6.76 -9.77 25.57
N ALA A 353 6.24 -8.73 24.92
CA ALA A 353 7.03 -7.56 24.58
C ALA A 353 7.27 -6.65 25.80
N THR A 354 8.47 -6.09 25.89
CA THR A 354 8.81 -5.03 26.84
C THR A 354 8.40 -3.68 26.25
N ILE A 355 7.43 -3.03 26.86
CA ILE A 355 6.96 -1.71 26.46
C ILE A 355 7.75 -0.63 27.19
N VAL A 356 8.46 0.21 26.42
CA VAL A 356 9.14 1.41 26.93
C VAL A 356 8.22 2.61 26.72
N ASP A 357 7.69 3.14 27.80
CA ASP A 357 6.65 4.16 27.78
C ASP A 357 6.88 5.22 28.88
N PRO A 358 7.22 6.47 28.56
CA PRO A 358 7.42 6.99 27.19
C PRO A 358 8.80 6.62 26.59
N ALA A 359 8.85 6.56 25.24
CA ALA A 359 10.06 6.55 24.44
C ALA A 359 9.99 7.71 23.43
N ASP A 360 9.97 8.91 23.96
CA ASP A 360 9.74 10.12 23.18
C ASP A 360 10.90 10.40 22.21
N ILE A 361 10.54 10.99 21.07
CA ILE A 361 11.48 11.38 20.02
C ILE A 361 12.16 12.70 20.43
N PRO A 362 13.49 12.73 20.63
CA PRO A 362 14.18 13.88 21.20
C PRO A 362 13.96 15.18 20.41
N SER A 363 13.96 15.12 19.07
CA SER A 363 13.73 16.30 18.23
C SER A 363 12.31 16.90 18.33
N VAL A 364 11.32 16.15 18.82
CA VAL A 364 9.97 16.66 19.11
C VAL A 364 9.95 17.50 20.41
N LEU A 365 10.80 17.15 21.35
CA LEU A 365 10.86 17.77 22.68
C LEU A 365 11.97 18.82 22.82
N ASP A 366 12.79 19.03 21.81
CA ASP A 366 13.90 20.00 21.88
C ASP A 366 13.38 21.40 22.17
N PRO A 367 13.89 22.08 23.20
CA PRO A 367 13.44 23.42 23.57
C PRO A 367 13.91 24.53 22.59
N ASP A 368 14.98 24.25 21.81
CA ASP A 368 15.43 25.16 20.75
C ASP A 368 14.52 25.05 19.52
N PRO A 369 13.80 26.12 19.13
CA PRO A 369 12.92 26.10 17.98
C PRO A 369 13.61 25.71 16.66
N ALA A 370 14.91 25.95 16.51
CA ALA A 370 15.68 25.58 15.32
C ALA A 370 16.03 24.08 15.27
N GLN A 371 15.99 23.42 16.41
CA GLN A 371 16.28 21.99 16.58
C GLN A 371 15.01 21.16 16.87
N ASN A 372 13.87 21.82 16.97
CA ASN A 372 12.60 21.16 17.24
C ASN A 372 11.87 20.86 15.93
N LEU A 373 11.45 19.60 15.76
CA LEU A 373 10.79 19.10 14.55
C LEU A 373 9.51 19.90 14.18
N MET A 374 8.79 20.43 15.18
CA MET A 374 7.55 21.17 14.97
C MET A 374 7.76 22.62 14.51
N THR A 375 8.95 23.18 14.69
CA THR A 375 9.25 24.60 14.50
C THR A 375 10.44 24.89 13.59
N ALA A 376 11.19 23.89 13.18
CA ALA A 376 12.40 24.01 12.34
C ALA A 376 12.14 24.59 10.92
N GLY A 377 10.89 24.87 10.57
CA GLY A 377 10.48 25.49 9.32
C GLY A 377 10.06 24.51 8.23
N ALA A 378 9.53 25.08 7.15
CA ALA A 378 9.18 24.31 5.97
C ALA A 378 10.43 23.79 5.26
N SER A 379 10.29 22.63 4.59
CA SER A 379 11.35 22.04 3.77
C SER A 379 11.03 22.24 2.28
N SER A 380 12.02 22.63 1.50
CA SER A 380 11.92 22.77 0.04
C SER A 380 12.08 21.43 -0.70
N VAL A 381 12.46 20.35 -0.01
CA VAL A 381 12.87 19.06 -0.60
C VAL A 381 11.85 18.51 -1.59
N LEU A 382 10.55 18.52 -1.26
CA LEU A 382 9.53 17.99 -2.15
C LEU A 382 9.31 18.85 -3.40
N PHE A 383 9.32 20.17 -3.27
CA PHE A 383 9.12 21.09 -4.40
C PHE A 383 10.33 21.11 -5.33
N TYR A 384 11.53 21.13 -4.76
CA TYR A 384 12.78 21.02 -5.51
C TYR A 384 12.88 19.67 -6.24
N GLY A 385 12.61 18.59 -5.51
CA GLY A 385 12.62 17.24 -6.06
C GLY A 385 11.60 17.05 -7.17
N MET A 386 10.37 17.57 -6.99
CA MET A 386 9.34 17.49 -8.02
C MET A 386 9.81 18.11 -9.35
N LYS A 387 10.41 19.27 -9.36
CA LYS A 387 10.93 19.86 -10.60
C LYS A 387 12.10 19.06 -11.17
N ARG A 388 13.06 18.70 -10.31
CA ARG A 388 14.27 17.96 -10.71
C ARG A 388 13.92 16.60 -11.29
N ASP A 389 13.20 15.79 -10.52
CA ASP A 389 13.03 14.36 -10.80
C ASP A 389 11.93 14.11 -11.83
N PHE A 390 10.88 14.94 -11.83
CA PHE A 390 9.80 14.86 -12.82
C PHE A 390 10.30 15.21 -14.23
N ASN A 391 11.15 16.23 -14.38
CA ASN A 391 11.75 16.55 -15.67
C ASN A 391 12.70 15.43 -16.16
N VAL A 392 13.43 14.81 -15.23
CA VAL A 392 14.25 13.63 -15.57
C VAL A 392 13.37 12.48 -16.02
N TRP A 393 12.29 12.18 -15.30
CA TRP A 393 11.34 11.13 -15.68
C TRP A 393 10.73 11.38 -17.06
N LEU A 394 10.25 12.60 -17.35
CA LEU A 394 9.73 12.96 -18.68
C LEU A 394 10.74 12.68 -19.78
N SER A 395 12.02 12.99 -19.56
CA SER A 395 13.08 12.74 -20.54
C SER A 395 13.26 11.25 -20.87
N THR A 396 12.94 10.35 -19.93
CA THR A 396 13.03 8.89 -20.17
C THR A 396 11.94 8.34 -21.09
N LEU A 397 10.85 9.08 -21.28
CA LEU A 397 9.73 8.67 -22.13
C LEU A 397 10.01 8.88 -23.63
N GLY A 398 10.99 9.73 -23.99
CA GLY A 398 11.32 10.02 -25.38
C GLY A 398 10.11 10.51 -26.18
N GLU A 399 9.85 9.93 -27.34
CA GLU A 399 8.72 10.30 -28.21
C GLU A 399 7.34 10.00 -27.62
N ALA A 400 7.24 9.18 -26.58
CA ALA A 400 5.98 8.88 -25.90
C ALA A 400 5.56 9.99 -24.92
N ALA A 401 6.45 10.93 -24.59
CA ALA A 401 6.16 12.03 -23.66
C ALA A 401 5.13 13.01 -24.26
N PRO A 402 3.97 13.23 -23.63
CA PRO A 402 3.01 14.23 -24.13
C PRO A 402 3.45 15.67 -23.86
N VAL A 403 4.33 15.87 -22.90
CA VAL A 403 5.01 17.13 -22.52
C VAL A 403 6.44 16.80 -22.12
N ASN A 404 7.37 17.77 -22.21
CA ASN A 404 8.79 17.52 -21.96
C ASN A 404 9.29 18.08 -20.63
N THR A 405 8.56 19.01 -20.03
CA THR A 405 8.92 19.66 -18.78
C THR A 405 7.72 19.87 -17.86
N LEU A 406 7.98 20.10 -16.57
CA LEU A 406 6.96 20.50 -15.60
C LEU A 406 6.26 21.79 -16.02
N THR A 407 7.00 22.74 -16.61
CA THR A 407 6.45 24.00 -17.15
C THR A 407 5.44 23.72 -18.25
N GLU A 408 5.81 22.87 -19.24
CA GLU A 408 4.89 22.47 -20.32
C GLU A 408 3.65 21.73 -19.80
N LEU A 409 3.77 20.90 -18.74
CA LEU A 409 2.61 20.25 -18.10
C LEU A 409 1.65 21.30 -17.51
N ARG A 410 2.17 22.31 -16.82
CA ARG A 410 1.35 23.35 -16.24
C ARG A 410 0.61 24.18 -17.30
N GLU A 411 1.32 24.55 -18.37
CA GLU A 411 0.74 25.24 -19.51
C GLU A 411 -0.32 24.38 -20.20
N TRP A 412 -0.05 23.12 -20.42
CA TRP A 412 -0.99 22.15 -20.98
C TRP A 412 -2.25 22.06 -20.12
N ASN A 413 -2.13 21.98 -18.81
CA ASN A 413 -3.24 21.92 -17.87
C ASN A 413 -4.14 23.18 -17.97
N GLU A 414 -3.55 24.37 -18.10
CA GLU A 414 -4.29 25.63 -18.28
C GLU A 414 -5.06 25.66 -19.60
N GLU A 415 -4.43 25.24 -20.69
CA GLU A 415 -5.06 25.15 -22.01
C GLU A 415 -6.24 24.16 -22.02
N HIS A 416 -6.13 23.08 -21.23
CA HIS A 416 -7.12 22.02 -21.15
C HIS A 416 -8.02 22.08 -19.91
N ARG A 417 -8.09 23.21 -19.22
CA ARG A 417 -8.92 23.43 -18.02
C ARG A 417 -10.38 22.98 -18.22
N ARG A 418 -10.94 23.15 -19.41
CA ARG A 418 -12.31 22.71 -19.74
C ARG A 418 -12.45 21.19 -19.83
N ALA A 419 -11.39 20.46 -20.00
CA ALA A 419 -11.36 18.98 -19.94
C ALA A 419 -11.31 18.43 -18.51
N GLY A 420 -11.28 19.31 -17.51
CA GLY A 420 -11.28 18.93 -16.09
C GLY A 420 -9.91 18.77 -15.46
N SER A 421 -8.84 19.16 -16.18
CA SER A 421 -7.44 19.04 -15.71
C SER A 421 -7.15 19.81 -14.40
N LEU A 422 -7.95 20.82 -14.04
CA LEU A 422 -7.68 21.72 -12.91
C LEU A 422 -8.89 21.92 -11.98
N LYS A 423 -9.57 20.85 -11.59
CA LYS A 423 -10.71 20.96 -10.64
C LYS A 423 -10.31 21.59 -9.29
N TYR A 424 -9.09 21.35 -8.83
CA TYR A 424 -8.54 21.86 -7.57
C TYR A 424 -7.35 22.83 -7.80
N ASP A 425 -7.23 23.42 -9.00
CA ASP A 425 -6.05 24.14 -9.44
C ASP A 425 -4.76 23.29 -9.47
N GLN A 426 -3.58 23.93 -9.51
CA GLN A 426 -2.28 23.27 -9.57
C GLN A 426 -1.20 23.93 -8.71
N LEU A 427 -1.60 24.47 -7.56
CA LEU A 427 -0.71 25.28 -6.71
C LEU A 427 0.62 24.60 -6.40
N ARG A 428 0.66 23.27 -6.18
CA ARG A 428 1.91 22.56 -5.87
C ARG A 428 2.82 22.44 -7.09
N LEU A 429 2.27 22.23 -8.28
CA LEU A 429 3.04 22.29 -9.52
C LEU A 429 3.58 23.68 -9.76
N ASP A 430 2.78 24.75 -9.52
CA ASP A 430 3.22 26.13 -9.63
C ASP A 430 4.40 26.44 -8.70
N GLN A 431 4.30 26.02 -7.44
CA GLN A 431 5.36 26.18 -6.45
C GLN A 431 6.63 25.40 -6.83
N SER A 432 6.47 24.20 -7.36
CA SER A 432 7.60 23.37 -7.83
C SER A 432 8.27 24.00 -9.05
N ASP A 433 7.49 24.49 -10.00
CA ASP A 433 8.03 25.07 -11.23
C ASP A 433 8.70 26.43 -10.99
N ALA A 434 8.29 27.16 -9.95
CA ALA A 434 8.95 28.40 -9.53
C ALA A 434 10.36 28.19 -8.95
N ILE A 435 10.74 26.96 -8.58
CA ILE A 435 12.09 26.62 -8.08
C ILE A 435 13.13 26.80 -9.20
N ASP A 436 14.22 27.51 -8.90
CA ASP A 436 15.42 27.55 -9.74
C ASP A 436 16.41 26.49 -9.23
N LEU A 437 16.59 25.40 -10.01
CA LEU A 437 17.40 24.24 -9.59
C LEU A 437 18.89 24.57 -9.33
N GLU A 438 19.41 25.69 -9.84
CA GLU A 438 20.77 26.15 -9.57
C GLU A 438 20.82 27.13 -8.39
N ALA A 439 19.99 28.17 -8.43
CA ALA A 439 19.96 29.21 -7.41
C ALA A 439 19.45 28.70 -6.04
N ASP A 440 18.46 27.80 -6.03
CA ASP A 440 17.86 27.24 -4.80
C ASP A 440 18.56 25.96 -4.28
N ARG A 441 19.60 25.49 -4.98
CA ARG A 441 20.33 24.24 -4.60
C ARG A 441 20.81 24.28 -3.15
N ALA A 442 21.45 25.36 -2.72
CA ALA A 442 22.00 25.47 -1.36
C ALA A 442 20.90 25.42 -0.29
N THR A 443 19.73 26.00 -0.57
CA THR A 443 18.55 25.93 0.31
C THR A 443 18.03 24.49 0.39
N TYR A 444 17.87 23.84 -0.75
CA TYR A 444 17.46 22.44 -0.81
C TYR A 444 18.41 21.51 -0.04
N GLU A 445 19.73 21.65 -0.23
CA GLU A 445 20.74 20.83 0.47
C GLU A 445 20.70 21.05 1.99
N ALA A 446 20.54 22.29 2.43
CA ALA A 446 20.40 22.63 3.85
C ALA A 446 19.09 22.06 4.45
N ASP A 447 17.98 22.17 3.73
CA ASP A 447 16.71 21.59 4.14
C ASP A 447 16.77 20.06 4.19
N ARG A 448 17.40 19.42 3.20
CA ARG A 448 17.58 17.97 3.19
C ARG A 448 18.45 17.50 4.36
N ALA A 449 19.55 18.19 4.64
CA ALA A 449 20.40 17.88 5.80
C ALA A 449 19.63 18.03 7.12
N ARG A 450 18.83 19.08 7.27
CA ARG A 450 17.97 19.30 8.43
C ARG A 450 16.89 18.20 8.56
N ASP A 451 16.28 17.80 7.46
CA ASP A 451 15.28 16.73 7.45
C ASP A 451 15.87 15.39 7.91
N LEU A 452 17.06 15.04 7.44
CA LEU A 452 17.79 13.84 7.87
C LEU A 452 18.20 13.92 9.36
N LEU A 453 18.69 15.06 9.80
CA LEU A 453 19.09 15.28 11.19
C LEU A 453 17.92 15.15 12.16
N LEU A 454 16.82 15.91 11.92
CA LEU A 454 15.75 16.03 12.91
C LEU A 454 14.78 14.82 12.89
N ASN A 455 14.58 14.19 11.75
CA ASN A 455 13.68 13.04 11.66
C ASN A 455 14.41 11.69 11.81
N GLY A 456 15.66 11.59 11.35
CA GLY A 456 16.52 10.40 11.44
C GLY A 456 17.42 10.43 12.68
N GLU A 457 18.59 11.03 12.55
CA GLU A 457 19.68 10.96 13.54
C GLU A 457 19.25 11.40 14.95
N ARG A 458 18.68 12.60 15.09
CA ARG A 458 18.15 13.14 16.37
C ARG A 458 16.66 12.82 16.59
N GLY A 459 16.04 12.12 15.64
CA GLY A 459 14.66 11.68 15.65
C GLY A 459 14.52 10.22 16.03
N ILE A 460 14.16 9.39 15.02
CA ILE A 460 13.91 7.95 15.21
C ILE A 460 15.13 7.23 15.76
N ASP A 461 16.34 7.44 15.19
CA ASP A 461 17.55 6.72 15.61
C ASP A 461 17.91 7.02 17.06
N ALA A 462 17.81 8.30 17.46
CA ALA A 462 18.09 8.68 18.86
C ALA A 462 17.11 8.03 19.84
N ALA A 463 15.81 7.98 19.51
CA ALA A 463 14.82 7.31 20.33
C ALA A 463 15.05 5.80 20.40
N MET A 464 15.35 5.17 19.25
CA MET A 464 15.66 3.73 19.18
C MET A 464 16.89 3.38 20.02
N ALA A 465 17.99 4.12 19.85
CA ALA A 465 19.25 3.87 20.55
C ALA A 465 19.18 4.14 22.04
N ALA A 466 18.47 5.19 22.48
CA ALA A 466 18.35 5.54 23.90
C ALA A 466 17.72 4.43 24.76
N HIS A 467 16.91 3.59 24.15
CA HIS A 467 16.13 2.57 24.83
C HIS A 467 16.35 1.15 24.32
N ASP A 468 17.30 0.95 23.40
CA ASP A 468 17.58 -0.34 22.74
C ASP A 468 16.28 -0.97 22.19
N LEU A 469 15.57 -0.23 21.31
CA LEU A 469 14.26 -0.62 20.80
C LEU A 469 14.38 -1.44 19.50
N ASP A 470 13.45 -2.37 19.33
CA ASP A 470 13.21 -3.05 18.05
C ASP A 470 12.33 -2.21 17.11
N ALA A 471 11.39 -1.44 17.67
CA ALA A 471 10.52 -0.55 16.91
C ALA A 471 9.91 0.56 17.79
N LEU A 472 9.50 1.65 17.14
CA LEU A 472 8.55 2.63 17.67
C LEU A 472 7.14 2.27 17.20
N LEU A 473 6.16 2.36 18.09
CA LEU A 473 4.75 2.08 17.84
C LEU A 473 4.00 3.38 17.60
N PHE A 474 3.41 3.54 16.41
CA PHE A 474 2.61 4.72 16.09
C PHE A 474 1.13 4.38 15.89
N PRO A 475 0.20 5.28 16.29
CA PRO A 475 -1.22 5.14 16.03
C PRO A 475 -1.53 5.36 14.55
N GLY A 476 -2.24 4.42 13.94
CA GLY A 476 -2.58 4.48 12.52
C GLY A 476 -1.34 4.74 11.65
N SER A 477 -1.43 5.71 10.75
CA SER A 477 -0.32 6.19 9.93
C SER A 477 0.39 7.43 10.50
N GLY A 478 0.26 7.69 11.81
CA GLY A 478 0.74 8.92 12.45
C GLY A 478 2.26 9.13 12.36
N GLY A 479 3.06 8.04 12.32
CA GLY A 479 4.51 8.08 12.15
C GLY A 479 5.00 8.29 10.71
N ALA A 480 4.10 8.30 9.71
CA ALA A 480 4.50 8.33 8.30
C ALA A 480 5.37 9.55 7.94
N GLY A 481 5.04 10.72 8.47
CA GLY A 481 5.76 11.96 8.15
C GLY A 481 7.20 11.98 8.67
N ILE A 482 7.42 11.51 9.89
CA ILE A 482 8.77 11.46 10.48
C ILE A 482 9.63 10.37 9.84
N ALA A 483 9.04 9.21 9.50
CA ALA A 483 9.76 8.12 8.83
C ALA A 483 10.05 8.40 7.34
N ALA A 484 9.22 9.23 6.68
CA ALA A 484 9.40 9.55 5.26
C ALA A 484 10.68 10.32 4.97
N ARG A 485 11.00 11.34 5.80
CA ARG A 485 12.13 12.24 5.55
C ARG A 485 13.49 11.55 5.54
N PRO A 486 13.85 10.68 6.51
CA PRO A 486 15.07 9.88 6.43
C PRO A 486 14.94 8.65 5.52
N GLY A 487 13.74 8.36 5.02
CA GLY A 487 13.49 7.19 4.18
C GLY A 487 13.36 5.89 4.95
N TYR A 488 12.97 5.91 6.24
CA TYR A 488 12.92 4.74 7.13
C TYR A 488 11.67 3.88 6.95
N PRO A 489 11.76 2.56 7.20
CA PRO A 489 10.67 1.63 6.96
C PRO A 489 9.58 1.69 8.03
N THR A 490 8.37 1.34 7.62
CA THR A 490 7.23 1.17 8.51
C THR A 490 6.33 0.04 8.00
N VAL A 491 5.86 -0.81 8.92
CA VAL A 491 4.84 -1.83 8.65
C VAL A 491 3.57 -1.48 9.44
N ILE A 492 2.45 -1.37 8.76
CA ILE A 492 1.14 -1.13 9.37
C ILE A 492 0.29 -2.40 9.36
N VAL A 493 -0.44 -2.63 10.45
CA VAL A 493 -1.35 -3.77 10.64
C VAL A 493 -2.76 -3.23 10.90
N PRO A 494 -3.82 -3.76 10.27
CA PRO A 494 -5.20 -3.38 10.56
C PRO A 494 -5.58 -3.79 11.99
N PHE A 495 -6.33 -2.93 12.72
CA PHE A 495 -6.58 -3.21 14.13
C PHE A 495 -8.02 -2.96 14.60
N ALA A 496 -8.61 -1.81 14.31
CA ALA A 496 -9.93 -1.46 14.85
C ALA A 496 -10.81 -0.72 13.85
N LEU A 497 -12.10 -0.71 14.10
CA LEU A 497 -13.04 0.26 13.55
C LEU A 497 -13.36 1.24 14.67
N ILE A 498 -13.11 2.54 14.44
CA ILE A 498 -13.32 3.60 15.44
C ILE A 498 -14.27 4.67 14.89
N GLU A 499 -15.02 5.30 15.75
CA GLU A 499 -15.89 6.41 15.36
C GLU A 499 -15.08 7.65 14.99
N SER A 500 -15.69 8.55 14.23
CA SER A 500 -15.09 9.79 13.78
C SER A 500 -15.95 10.97 14.12
N GLU A 501 -15.33 12.01 14.68
CA GLU A 501 -15.95 13.31 14.81
C GLU A 501 -15.80 14.10 13.51
N TYR A 502 -16.81 14.90 13.19
CA TYR A 502 -16.86 15.71 11.97
C TYR A 502 -17.05 17.19 12.28
N ASP A 503 -16.17 18.02 11.71
CA ASP A 503 -16.28 19.46 11.75
C ASP A 503 -16.29 20.02 10.29
N PRO A 504 -17.34 20.75 9.89
CA PRO A 504 -18.62 20.94 10.59
C PRO A 504 -19.38 19.64 10.80
N PRO A 505 -20.33 19.56 11.75
CA PRO A 505 -21.08 18.35 12.02
C PRO A 505 -21.91 17.90 10.82
N LEU A 506 -22.23 16.63 10.78
CA LEU A 506 -23.04 16.02 9.73
C LEU A 506 -24.52 16.46 9.85
N PRO A 507 -25.27 16.46 8.73
CA PRO A 507 -26.71 16.69 8.76
C PRO A 507 -27.43 15.68 9.65
N ALA A 508 -28.51 16.12 10.32
CA ALA A 508 -29.31 15.25 11.17
C ALA A 508 -29.81 14.01 10.40
N GLY A 509 -29.63 12.83 10.98
CA GLY A 509 -30.03 11.55 10.39
C GLY A 509 -29.00 10.97 9.39
N PHE A 510 -27.83 11.56 9.26
CA PHE A 510 -26.74 10.97 8.49
C PHE A 510 -25.77 10.26 9.45
N ASP A 511 -25.93 8.95 9.61
CA ASP A 511 -25.06 8.12 10.44
C ASP A 511 -23.88 7.62 9.62
N VAL A 512 -22.67 8.04 9.97
CA VAL A 512 -21.43 7.56 9.34
C VAL A 512 -21.02 6.23 9.95
N GLN A 513 -20.49 5.33 9.10
CA GLN A 513 -19.92 4.08 9.58
C GLN A 513 -18.57 4.33 10.29
N PRO A 514 -18.20 3.50 11.27
CA PRO A 514 -16.89 3.58 11.89
C PRO A 514 -15.77 3.45 10.87
N ARG A 515 -14.69 4.23 11.05
CA ARG A 515 -13.54 4.23 10.16
C ARG A 515 -12.49 3.20 10.56
N PRO A 516 -11.79 2.58 9.60
CA PRO A 516 -10.61 1.76 9.86
C PRO A 516 -9.50 2.50 10.62
N PHE A 517 -8.82 1.76 11.49
CA PHE A 517 -7.69 2.23 12.27
C PHE A 517 -6.66 1.09 12.44
N GLY A 518 -5.41 1.36 12.11
CA GLY A 518 -4.30 0.42 12.20
C GLY A 518 -3.29 0.80 13.28
N VAL A 519 -2.26 -0.05 13.40
CA VAL A 519 -1.11 0.13 14.28
C VAL A 519 0.16 -0.01 13.46
N SER A 520 1.09 0.93 13.60
CA SER A 520 2.32 0.97 12.80
C SER A 520 3.58 0.72 13.62
N PHE A 521 4.43 -0.17 13.12
CA PHE A 521 5.78 -0.44 13.63
C PHE A 521 6.79 0.24 12.73
N THR A 522 7.56 1.18 13.28
CA THR A 522 8.57 1.96 12.55
C THR A 522 9.95 1.70 13.13
N GLY A 523 10.95 1.51 12.30
CA GLY A 523 12.36 1.31 12.70
C GLY A 523 13.34 2.16 11.92
N SER A 524 14.62 2.00 12.19
CA SER A 524 15.71 2.61 11.42
C SER A 524 15.85 1.96 10.04
N ALA A 525 16.66 2.54 9.16
CA ALA A 525 16.88 2.04 7.81
C ALA A 525 17.22 0.53 7.79
N CYS A 526 16.69 -0.18 6.79
CA CYS A 526 16.93 -1.60 6.53
C CYS A 526 16.40 -2.57 7.60
N SER A 527 15.51 -2.14 8.49
CA SER A 527 14.93 -2.99 9.56
C SER A 527 13.67 -3.76 9.15
N GLU A 528 13.28 -3.78 7.88
CA GLU A 528 12.06 -4.45 7.40
C GLU A 528 11.91 -5.89 7.89
N PRO A 529 12.95 -6.76 7.91
CA PRO A 529 12.81 -8.12 8.41
C PRO A 529 12.29 -8.16 9.85
N ARG A 530 12.84 -7.31 10.73
CA ARG A 530 12.40 -7.24 12.13
C ARG A 530 11.00 -6.64 12.26
N LEU A 531 10.70 -5.59 11.49
CA LEU A 531 9.37 -4.97 11.52
C LEU A 531 8.28 -5.93 11.00
N ILE A 532 8.56 -6.73 9.99
CA ILE A 532 7.65 -7.77 9.48
C ILE A 532 7.41 -8.84 10.55
N GLU A 533 8.45 -9.28 11.26
CA GLU A 533 8.35 -10.25 12.35
C GLU A 533 7.43 -9.72 13.47
N LEU A 534 7.64 -8.49 13.92
CA LEU A 534 6.83 -7.85 14.96
C LEU A 534 5.37 -7.66 14.51
N ALA A 535 5.17 -7.15 13.30
CA ALA A 535 3.86 -6.91 12.71
C ALA A 535 3.08 -8.21 12.51
N TYR A 536 3.73 -9.26 12.01
CA TYR A 536 3.11 -10.57 11.87
C TYR A 536 2.70 -11.17 13.21
N ALA A 537 3.58 -11.16 14.21
CA ALA A 537 3.26 -11.66 15.53
C ALA A 537 2.08 -10.89 16.17
N PHE A 538 2.02 -9.55 15.98
CA PHE A 538 0.91 -8.72 16.43
C PHE A 538 -0.39 -9.05 15.66
N GLU A 539 -0.32 -9.21 14.35
CA GLU A 539 -1.47 -9.62 13.53
C GLU A 539 -2.03 -10.97 14.01
N GLN A 540 -1.17 -11.99 14.21
CA GLN A 540 -1.59 -13.32 14.67
C GLN A 540 -2.18 -13.30 16.08
N ALA A 541 -1.70 -12.42 16.96
CA ALA A 541 -2.24 -12.28 18.31
C ALA A 541 -3.57 -11.52 18.34
N SER A 542 -3.78 -10.60 17.41
CA SER A 542 -4.97 -9.75 17.39
C SER A 542 -6.08 -10.24 16.47
N MET A 543 -5.76 -10.69 15.25
CA MET A 543 -6.70 -11.13 14.21
C MET A 543 -7.88 -10.16 14.00
N ARG A 544 -7.57 -8.86 13.85
CA ARG A 544 -8.56 -7.77 13.92
C ARG A 544 -9.03 -7.24 12.56
N ARG A 545 -8.54 -7.79 11.46
CA ARG A 545 -9.06 -7.39 10.16
C ARG A 545 -10.57 -7.68 10.04
N ILE A 546 -11.34 -6.70 9.57
CA ILE A 546 -12.76 -6.82 9.27
C ILE A 546 -12.94 -6.44 7.80
N ALA A 547 -13.54 -7.32 7.01
CA ALA A 547 -13.87 -7.03 5.61
C ALA A 547 -14.90 -5.89 5.50
N PRO A 548 -14.90 -5.11 4.41
CA PRO A 548 -15.90 -4.08 4.19
C PRO A 548 -17.32 -4.65 4.24
N PRO A 549 -18.31 -3.91 4.79
CA PRO A 549 -19.69 -4.40 4.88
C PRO A 549 -20.31 -4.57 3.48
N GLY A 550 -21.18 -5.59 3.33
CA GLY A 550 -21.94 -5.83 2.09
C GLY A 550 -21.15 -6.50 0.95
N MET A 551 -19.97 -7.04 1.22
CA MET A 551 -19.03 -7.59 0.22
C MET A 551 -19.03 -9.12 0.11
N ARG A 552 -19.98 -9.81 0.73
CA ARG A 552 -20.08 -11.28 0.74
C ARG A 552 -21.06 -11.78 -0.31
#